data_7698869b1b78e8672b4def058a5723d0
#
_entry.id   7698869b1b78e8672b4def058a5723d0
#
_cell.length_a   1.000
_cell.length_b   1.000
_cell.length_c   1.000
_cell.angle_alpha   90.00
_cell.angle_beta   90.00
_cell.angle_gamma   90.00
#
_symmetry.space_group_name_H-M   'P 1'
#
loop_
_entity.id
_entity.type
_entity.pdbx_description
1 polymer ?
#
loop_
_entity_poly.entity_id
_entity_poly.type
_entity_poly.pdbx_seq_one_letter_code
_entity_poly.pdbx_strand_id
1 'polypeptide(L)'
;MQRLKDWTVEDLNEEQKKVHDEIVNGPRGRVVGPLRIWLNNPKLARVAQQVGAYARYGTSLDNSLSELAIITTGRVWSSKFEWEHHAPLAIKAGIKEEYVNTIAQAKRPIFDNQIEQIVFDFAAESNILKNVKDDTFAIAIEKLGQTRVIDIVGICGYYSLISMTLNVFKVPNDTLDWPLPEINDFSNMLK
;
A
#
# COMPACT_ATOMS: atom_id res chain seq x y z
N MET A 1 -10.87 -19.34 -3.59
CA MET A 1 -9.94 -19.94 -4.59
C MET A 1 -9.42 -18.80 -5.47
N GLN A 2 -8.10 -18.72 -5.67
CA GLN A 2 -7.46 -17.77 -6.56
C GLN A 2 -8.02 -17.89 -7.99
N ARG A 3 -8.19 -16.75 -8.69
CA ARG A 3 -8.86 -16.74 -10.01
C ARG A 3 -7.94 -17.00 -11.19
N LEU A 4 -6.64 -16.76 -11.05
CA LEU A 4 -5.63 -17.06 -12.07
C LEU A 4 -4.65 -18.10 -11.57
N LYS A 5 -4.06 -18.86 -12.52
CA LYS A 5 -3.00 -19.82 -12.22
C LYS A 5 -1.84 -19.11 -11.52
N ASP A 6 -1.35 -19.73 -10.49
CA ASP A 6 -0.08 -19.37 -9.88
C ASP A 6 1.05 -20.06 -10.63
N TRP A 7 2.09 -19.30 -10.99
CA TRP A 7 3.18 -19.77 -11.79
C TRP A 7 4.34 -20.24 -10.89
N THR A 8 4.92 -21.38 -11.22
CA THR A 8 6.27 -21.71 -10.78
C THR A 8 7.28 -21.06 -11.74
N VAL A 9 8.55 -20.95 -11.35
CA VAL A 9 9.57 -20.34 -12.21
C VAL A 9 9.76 -21.14 -13.50
N GLU A 10 9.56 -22.45 -13.42
CA GLU A 10 9.66 -23.40 -14.55
C GLU A 10 8.54 -23.21 -15.57
N ASP A 11 7.36 -22.76 -15.13
CA ASP A 11 6.20 -22.49 -16.00
C ASP A 11 6.33 -21.21 -16.81
N LEU A 12 7.25 -20.31 -16.44
CA LEU A 12 7.37 -18.99 -17.06
C LEU A 12 7.91 -19.08 -18.49
N ASN A 13 7.25 -18.37 -19.42
CA ASN A 13 7.83 -18.15 -20.74
C ASN A 13 9.00 -17.15 -20.70
N GLU A 14 9.72 -16.98 -21.81
CA GLU A 14 10.92 -16.13 -21.86
C GLU A 14 10.65 -14.66 -21.44
N GLU A 15 9.53 -14.08 -21.87
CA GLU A 15 9.19 -12.68 -21.53
C GLU A 15 8.83 -12.55 -20.04
N GLN A 16 8.07 -13.48 -19.49
CA GLN A 16 7.74 -13.54 -18.07
C GLN A 16 9.01 -13.73 -17.23
N LYS A 17 9.91 -14.62 -17.65
CA LYS A 17 11.17 -14.90 -16.96
C LYS A 17 12.07 -13.67 -16.90
N LYS A 18 12.18 -12.92 -18.00
CA LYS A 18 12.93 -11.65 -18.01
C LYS A 18 12.42 -10.68 -16.96
N VAL A 19 11.09 -10.49 -16.87
CA VAL A 19 10.50 -9.58 -15.88
C VAL A 19 10.64 -10.13 -14.46
N HIS A 20 10.46 -11.43 -14.28
CA HIS A 20 10.72 -12.11 -13.00
C HIS A 20 12.15 -11.82 -12.52
N ASP A 21 13.15 -12.04 -13.37
CA ASP A 21 14.56 -11.86 -13.03
C ASP A 21 14.90 -10.37 -12.78
N GLU A 22 14.29 -9.42 -13.53
CA GLU A 22 14.40 -7.99 -13.25
C GLU A 22 13.91 -7.65 -11.83
N ILE A 23 12.80 -8.26 -11.38
CA ILE A 23 12.25 -8.04 -10.04
C ILE A 23 13.13 -8.66 -8.96
N VAL A 24 13.59 -9.91 -9.18
CA VAL A 24 14.40 -10.65 -8.20
C VAL A 24 15.78 -10.00 -8.02
N ASN A 25 16.38 -9.50 -9.11
CA ASN A 25 17.68 -8.83 -9.06
C ASN A 25 17.55 -7.34 -8.63
N GLY A 26 16.34 -6.83 -8.49
CA GLY A 26 16.06 -5.48 -8.01
C GLY A 26 15.93 -5.41 -6.47
N PRO A 27 15.54 -4.23 -5.94
CA PRO A 27 15.46 -4.00 -4.49
C PRO A 27 14.41 -4.87 -3.77
N ARG A 28 13.48 -5.51 -4.50
CA ARG A 28 12.46 -6.40 -3.93
C ARG A 28 12.98 -7.79 -3.58
N GLY A 29 13.95 -8.30 -4.33
CA GLY A 29 14.57 -9.61 -4.11
C GLY A 29 13.68 -10.82 -4.38
N ARG A 30 12.38 -10.62 -4.62
CA ARG A 30 11.40 -11.72 -4.80
C ARG A 30 10.14 -11.26 -5.51
N VAL A 31 9.45 -12.22 -6.17
CA VAL A 31 8.15 -12.01 -6.80
C VAL A 31 7.05 -12.60 -5.91
N VAL A 32 6.24 -11.75 -5.28
CA VAL A 32 5.18 -12.17 -4.35
C VAL A 32 3.90 -11.39 -4.58
N GLY A 33 2.78 -11.89 -4.08
CA GLY A 33 1.48 -11.22 -4.09
C GLY A 33 1.06 -10.77 -5.49
N PRO A 34 0.77 -9.47 -5.67
CA PRO A 34 0.25 -8.93 -6.94
C PRO A 34 1.23 -9.08 -8.10
N LEU A 35 2.55 -9.10 -7.84
CA LEU A 35 3.56 -9.27 -8.89
C LEU A 35 3.45 -10.64 -9.58
N ARG A 36 3.08 -11.69 -8.86
CA ARG A 36 2.81 -13.04 -9.42
C ARG A 36 1.64 -12.98 -10.41
N ILE A 37 0.59 -12.23 -10.06
CA ILE A 37 -0.57 -12.03 -10.94
C ILE A 37 -0.16 -11.25 -12.19
N TRP A 38 0.62 -10.18 -12.04
CA TRP A 38 1.04 -9.32 -13.15
C TRP A 38 2.00 -10.02 -14.13
N LEU A 39 2.70 -11.08 -13.73
CA LEU A 39 3.48 -11.87 -14.68
C LEU A 39 2.62 -12.47 -15.82
N ASN A 40 1.29 -12.59 -15.65
CA ASN A 40 0.39 -12.92 -16.76
C ASN A 40 0.33 -11.82 -17.84
N ASN A 41 0.78 -10.60 -17.52
CA ASN A 41 0.98 -9.50 -18.45
C ASN A 41 2.37 -8.88 -18.19
N PRO A 42 3.44 -9.43 -18.77
CA PRO A 42 4.82 -8.99 -18.49
C PRO A 42 5.07 -7.51 -18.75
N LYS A 43 4.38 -6.92 -19.72
CA LYS A 43 4.49 -5.48 -20.03
C LYS A 43 3.97 -4.63 -18.86
N LEU A 44 2.81 -4.97 -18.33
CA LEU A 44 2.28 -4.31 -17.12
C LEU A 44 3.18 -4.57 -15.91
N ALA A 45 3.59 -5.83 -15.69
CA ALA A 45 4.45 -6.21 -14.56
C ALA A 45 5.72 -5.36 -14.52
N ARG A 46 6.39 -5.18 -15.68
CA ARG A 46 7.64 -4.40 -15.78
C ARG A 46 7.47 -2.94 -15.36
N VAL A 47 6.45 -2.25 -15.85
CA VAL A 47 6.26 -0.83 -15.53
C VAL A 47 5.69 -0.63 -14.14
N ALA A 48 4.74 -1.46 -13.72
CA ALA A 48 4.12 -1.35 -12.41
C ALA A 48 5.13 -1.67 -11.28
N GLN A 49 6.01 -2.67 -11.45
CA GLN A 49 7.03 -2.97 -10.46
C GLN A 49 8.03 -1.83 -10.29
N GLN A 50 8.34 -1.06 -11.33
CA GLN A 50 9.22 0.12 -11.25
C GLN A 50 8.58 1.24 -10.43
N VAL A 51 7.29 1.55 -10.70
CA VAL A 51 6.52 2.50 -9.87
C VAL A 51 6.49 2.04 -8.42
N GLY A 52 6.28 0.75 -8.19
CA GLY A 52 6.28 0.19 -6.84
C GLY A 52 7.63 0.16 -6.16
N ALA A 53 8.72 0.02 -6.90
CA ALA A 53 10.06 0.14 -6.34
C ALA A 53 10.30 1.59 -5.85
N TYR A 54 9.88 2.57 -6.65
CA TYR A 54 9.93 3.98 -6.23
C TYR A 54 9.04 4.23 -5.00
N ALA A 55 7.75 3.85 -5.05
CA ALA A 55 6.80 4.07 -3.97
C ALA A 55 7.24 3.47 -2.62
N ARG A 56 8.02 2.38 -2.66
CA ARG A 56 8.47 1.68 -1.46
C ARG A 56 9.86 2.10 -0.96
N TYR A 57 10.77 2.47 -1.88
CA TYR A 57 12.20 2.65 -1.55
C TYR A 57 12.78 3.96 -2.04
N GLY A 58 12.07 4.72 -2.89
CA GLY A 58 12.59 5.89 -3.57
C GLY A 58 11.94 7.22 -3.20
N THR A 59 10.88 7.20 -2.37
CA THR A 59 10.19 8.42 -1.95
C THR A 59 11.03 9.27 -1.00
N SER A 60 10.70 10.55 -0.89
CA SER A 60 11.31 11.48 0.05
C SER A 60 10.71 11.44 1.47
N LEU A 61 9.73 10.55 1.68
CA LEU A 61 9.10 10.33 2.98
C LEU A 61 9.97 9.43 3.86
N ASP A 62 9.96 9.69 5.16
CA ASP A 62 10.49 8.76 6.15
C ASP A 62 9.72 7.44 6.07
N ASN A 63 10.40 6.32 6.35
CA ASN A 63 9.82 4.99 6.21
C ASN A 63 8.52 4.82 7.03
N SER A 64 8.44 5.38 8.23
CA SER A 64 7.23 5.37 9.07
C SER A 64 6.04 6.04 8.37
N LEU A 65 6.26 7.18 7.73
CA LEU A 65 5.22 7.93 7.04
C LEU A 65 4.77 7.22 5.75
N SER A 66 5.72 6.60 5.04
CA SER A 66 5.41 5.78 3.86
C SER A 66 4.55 4.57 4.26
N GLU A 67 4.94 3.82 5.30
CA GLU A 67 4.19 2.68 5.78
C GLU A 67 2.80 3.09 6.33
N LEU A 68 2.69 4.26 6.99
CA LEU A 68 1.42 4.81 7.45
C LEU A 68 0.46 5.07 6.27
N ALA A 69 0.93 5.68 5.18
CA ALA A 69 0.13 5.89 3.97
C ALA A 69 -0.28 4.56 3.32
N ILE A 70 0.62 3.56 3.32
CA ILE A 70 0.39 2.21 2.77
C ILE A 70 -0.71 1.50 3.56
N ILE A 71 -0.59 1.41 4.90
CA ILE A 71 -1.59 0.69 5.72
C ILE A 71 -2.95 1.40 5.71
N THR A 72 -2.97 2.73 5.65
CA THR A 72 -4.21 3.51 5.51
C THR A 72 -4.91 3.17 4.20
N THR A 73 -4.17 3.12 3.10
CA THR A 73 -4.68 2.71 1.79
C THR A 73 -5.18 1.26 1.81
N GLY A 74 -4.35 0.34 2.30
CA GLY A 74 -4.69 -1.08 2.41
C GLY A 74 -5.95 -1.32 3.25
N ARG A 75 -6.14 -0.53 4.33
CA ARG A 75 -7.35 -0.59 5.15
C ARG A 75 -8.60 -0.19 4.37
N VAL A 76 -8.58 0.95 3.68
CA VAL A 76 -9.73 1.42 2.89
C VAL A 76 -10.09 0.43 1.78
N TRP A 77 -9.12 -0.22 1.18
CA TRP A 77 -9.33 -1.28 0.18
C TRP A 77 -9.70 -2.64 0.80
N SER A 78 -9.73 -2.78 2.12
CA SER A 78 -9.89 -4.06 2.83
C SER A 78 -8.95 -5.16 2.30
N SER A 79 -7.73 -4.75 1.94
CA SER A 79 -6.72 -5.66 1.38
C SER A 79 -6.00 -6.40 2.51
N LYS A 80 -6.47 -7.61 2.80
CA LYS A 80 -5.92 -8.44 3.89
C LYS A 80 -4.44 -8.74 3.68
N PHE A 81 -4.01 -9.00 2.45
CA PHE A 81 -2.62 -9.28 2.10
C PHE A 81 -1.71 -8.07 2.40
N GLU A 82 -2.09 -6.86 1.94
CA GLU A 82 -1.29 -5.66 2.19
C GLU A 82 -1.27 -5.29 3.67
N TRP A 83 -2.40 -5.44 4.34
CA TRP A 83 -2.47 -5.21 5.78
C TRP A 83 -1.51 -6.10 6.54
N GLU A 84 -1.56 -7.40 6.31
CA GLU A 84 -0.74 -8.39 7.00
C GLU A 84 0.75 -8.19 6.75
N HIS A 85 1.10 -7.74 5.53
CA HIS A 85 2.49 -7.47 5.19
C HIS A 85 2.99 -6.13 5.78
N HIS A 86 2.18 -5.09 5.75
CA HIS A 86 2.62 -3.72 6.06
C HIS A 86 2.31 -3.26 7.48
N ALA A 87 1.30 -3.80 8.17
CA ALA A 87 1.02 -3.43 9.57
C ALA A 87 2.22 -3.67 10.51
N PRO A 88 2.87 -4.85 10.50
CA PRO A 88 4.08 -5.06 11.31
C PRO A 88 5.26 -4.18 10.86
N LEU A 89 5.35 -3.85 9.56
CA LEU A 89 6.40 -2.95 9.06
C LEU A 89 6.20 -1.51 9.54
N ALA A 90 4.96 -1.03 9.59
CA ALA A 90 4.62 0.29 10.12
C ALA A 90 5.02 0.41 11.60
N ILE A 91 4.70 -0.61 12.41
CA ILE A 91 5.12 -0.65 13.83
C ILE A 91 6.64 -0.67 13.94
N LYS A 92 7.32 -1.52 13.18
CA LYS A 92 8.80 -1.59 13.15
C LYS A 92 9.43 -0.27 12.72
N ALA A 93 8.77 0.49 11.85
CA ALA A 93 9.22 1.80 11.38
C ALA A 93 8.96 2.92 12.41
N GLY A 94 8.21 2.66 13.49
CA GLY A 94 7.99 3.60 14.59
C GLY A 94 6.55 4.09 14.75
N ILE A 95 5.61 3.66 13.91
CA ILE A 95 4.19 3.94 14.14
C ILE A 95 3.71 3.15 15.35
N LYS A 96 3.05 3.82 16.30
CA LYS A 96 2.56 3.16 17.51
C LYS A 96 1.53 2.09 17.17
N GLU A 97 1.64 0.94 17.83
CA GLU A 97 0.73 -0.19 17.62
C GLU A 97 -0.74 0.19 17.88
N GLU A 98 -1.01 1.07 18.84
CA GLU A 98 -2.35 1.58 19.12
C GLU A 98 -2.98 2.32 17.92
N TYR A 99 -2.16 3.05 17.12
CA TYR A 99 -2.63 3.71 15.90
C TYR A 99 -2.92 2.69 14.80
N VAL A 100 -2.04 1.71 14.62
CA VAL A 100 -2.26 0.61 13.66
C VAL A 100 -3.55 -0.15 14.00
N ASN A 101 -3.76 -0.49 15.28
CA ASN A 101 -4.98 -1.15 15.74
C ASN A 101 -6.24 -0.29 15.54
N THR A 102 -6.15 1.03 15.73
CA THR A 102 -7.25 1.96 15.49
C THR A 102 -7.60 2.03 13.99
N ILE A 103 -6.58 2.09 13.11
CA ILE A 103 -6.74 2.04 11.66
C ILE A 103 -7.39 0.72 11.24
N ALA A 104 -6.98 -0.42 11.83
CA ALA A 104 -7.60 -1.73 11.57
C ALA A 104 -9.11 -1.71 11.81
N GLN A 105 -9.59 -0.96 12.80
CA GLN A 105 -11.01 -0.79 13.10
C GLN A 105 -11.71 0.25 12.21
N ALA A 106 -11.07 0.72 11.15
CA ALA A 106 -11.55 1.80 10.27
C ALA A 106 -11.93 3.07 11.04
N LYS A 107 -11.11 3.43 12.03
CA LYS A 107 -11.26 4.65 12.83
C LYS A 107 -10.06 5.57 12.63
N ARG A 108 -10.27 6.86 12.88
CA ARG A 108 -9.20 7.86 12.86
C ARG A 108 -8.43 7.83 14.18
N PRO A 109 -7.11 7.55 14.18
CA PRO A 109 -6.28 7.68 15.38
C PRO A 109 -6.13 9.17 15.78
N ILE A 110 -5.83 9.39 17.05
CA ILE A 110 -5.35 10.68 17.54
C ILE A 110 -3.84 10.56 17.69
N PHE A 111 -3.11 11.09 16.70
CA PHE A 111 -1.66 11.01 16.70
C PHE A 111 -1.05 12.09 17.61
N ASP A 112 0.02 11.73 18.34
CA ASP A 112 0.82 12.71 19.09
C ASP A 112 1.68 13.56 18.14
N ASN A 113 2.02 13.02 16.97
CA ASN A 113 2.83 13.67 15.95
C ASN A 113 1.93 14.27 14.86
N GLN A 114 1.97 15.59 14.71
CA GLN A 114 1.22 16.32 13.70
C GLN A 114 1.52 15.85 12.26
N ILE A 115 2.75 15.46 11.97
CA ILE A 115 3.14 14.99 10.62
C ILE A 115 2.47 13.64 10.31
N GLU A 116 2.43 12.73 11.27
CA GLU A 116 1.71 11.46 11.12
C GLU A 116 0.21 11.71 10.91
N GLN A 117 -0.39 12.63 11.68
CA GLN A 117 -1.80 13.00 11.51
C GLN A 117 -2.09 13.51 10.09
N ILE A 118 -1.23 14.40 9.56
CA ILE A 118 -1.40 14.97 8.22
C ILE A 118 -1.29 13.88 7.15
N VAL A 119 -0.30 12.98 7.26
CA VAL A 119 -0.13 11.87 6.30
C VAL A 119 -1.31 10.92 6.33
N PHE A 120 -1.79 10.57 7.53
CA PHE A 120 -2.98 9.71 7.67
C PHE A 120 -4.21 10.38 7.06
N ASP A 121 -4.51 11.64 7.44
CA ASP A 121 -5.70 12.36 6.95
C ASP A 121 -5.67 12.50 5.42
N PHE A 122 -4.52 12.86 4.86
CA PHE A 122 -4.33 12.96 3.41
C PHE A 122 -4.57 11.61 2.71
N ALA A 123 -3.98 10.53 3.22
CA ALA A 123 -4.16 9.20 2.65
C ALA A 123 -5.60 8.69 2.79
N ALA A 124 -6.25 8.91 3.95
CA ALA A 124 -7.63 8.52 4.17
C ALA A 124 -8.58 9.28 3.24
N GLU A 125 -8.46 10.60 3.14
CA GLU A 125 -9.28 11.42 2.24
C GLU A 125 -9.06 11.02 0.78
N SER A 126 -7.82 10.87 0.33
CA SER A 126 -7.48 10.45 -1.03
C SER A 126 -8.18 9.13 -1.42
N ASN A 127 -8.23 8.17 -0.51
CA ASN A 127 -8.81 6.85 -0.78
C ASN A 127 -10.33 6.80 -0.59
N ILE A 128 -10.89 7.54 0.37
CA ILE A 128 -12.34 7.52 0.68
C ILE A 128 -13.09 8.50 -0.20
N LEU A 129 -12.64 9.75 -0.26
CA LEU A 129 -13.29 10.83 -1.01
C LEU A 129 -12.90 10.83 -2.50
N LYS A 130 -11.84 10.11 -2.88
CA LYS A 130 -11.17 10.20 -4.21
C LYS A 130 -10.66 11.62 -4.50
N ASN A 131 -10.48 12.37 -3.46
CA ASN A 131 -10.00 13.76 -3.44
C ASN A 131 -9.47 14.07 -2.04
N VAL A 132 -8.88 15.23 -1.85
CA VAL A 132 -8.42 15.74 -0.56
C VAL A 132 -9.09 17.10 -0.34
N LYS A 133 -9.53 17.38 0.89
CA LYS A 133 -10.10 18.68 1.24
C LYS A 133 -9.05 19.78 1.13
N ASP A 134 -9.47 20.99 0.78
CA ASP A 134 -8.56 22.14 0.59
C ASP A 134 -7.73 22.43 1.85
N ASP A 135 -8.32 22.36 3.04
CA ASP A 135 -7.61 22.57 4.31
C ASP A 135 -6.56 21.48 4.55
N THR A 136 -6.89 20.21 4.30
CA THR A 136 -5.94 19.09 4.42
C THR A 136 -4.81 19.24 3.42
N PHE A 137 -5.12 19.65 2.18
CA PHE A 137 -4.13 19.90 1.15
C PHE A 137 -3.19 21.05 1.54
N ALA A 138 -3.75 22.19 1.99
CA ALA A 138 -2.97 23.37 2.36
C ALA A 138 -1.99 23.07 3.51
N ILE A 139 -2.44 22.39 4.56
CA ILE A 139 -1.56 22.03 5.69
C ILE A 139 -0.52 20.99 5.28
N ALA A 140 -0.85 20.04 4.41
CA ALA A 140 0.10 19.07 3.89
C ALA A 140 1.21 19.76 3.07
N ILE A 141 0.86 20.71 2.19
CA ILE A 141 1.86 21.49 1.44
C ILE A 141 2.75 22.32 2.39
N GLU A 142 2.15 22.97 3.38
CA GLU A 142 2.89 23.78 4.35
C GLU A 142 3.92 22.95 5.14
N LYS A 143 3.50 21.79 5.65
CA LYS A 143 4.31 20.99 6.59
C LYS A 143 5.22 19.97 5.92
N LEU A 144 4.83 19.43 4.78
CA LEU A 144 5.56 18.37 4.08
C LEU A 144 6.29 18.87 2.83
N GLY A 145 5.75 19.91 2.18
CA GLY A 145 6.22 20.38 0.89
C GLY A 145 5.69 19.57 -0.30
N GLN A 146 5.81 20.13 -1.51
CA GLN A 146 5.22 19.57 -2.72
C GLN A 146 5.69 18.14 -3.02
N THR A 147 6.97 17.87 -2.91
CA THR A 147 7.56 16.56 -3.25
C THR A 147 6.93 15.45 -2.42
N ARG A 148 6.88 15.62 -1.10
CA ARG A 148 6.32 14.60 -0.19
C ARG A 148 4.82 14.42 -0.39
N VAL A 149 4.08 15.49 -0.70
CA VAL A 149 2.65 15.40 -1.02
C VAL A 149 2.43 14.59 -2.30
N ILE A 150 3.25 14.81 -3.34
CA ILE A 150 3.20 14.02 -4.58
C ILE A 150 3.56 12.55 -4.28
N ASP A 151 4.54 12.30 -3.43
CA ASP A 151 4.93 10.95 -3.01
C ASP A 151 3.77 10.22 -2.30
N ILE A 152 3.03 10.91 -1.41
CA ILE A 152 1.84 10.31 -0.77
C ILE A 152 0.79 9.91 -1.82
N VAL A 153 0.53 10.77 -2.81
CA VAL A 153 -0.39 10.43 -3.92
C VAL A 153 0.12 9.23 -4.70
N GLY A 154 1.42 9.18 -4.99
CA GLY A 154 2.07 8.05 -5.65
C GLY A 154 1.92 6.74 -4.89
N ILE A 155 2.16 6.77 -3.57
CA ILE A 155 1.97 5.62 -2.67
C ILE A 155 0.51 5.18 -2.68
N CYS A 156 -0.43 6.10 -2.41
CA CYS A 156 -1.86 5.78 -2.36
C CYS A 156 -2.36 5.19 -3.70
N GLY A 157 -1.97 5.79 -4.83
CA GLY A 157 -2.35 5.29 -6.15
C GLY A 157 -1.77 3.90 -6.45
N TYR A 158 -0.50 3.69 -6.15
CA TYR A 158 0.15 2.40 -6.36
C TYR A 158 -0.47 1.30 -5.48
N TYR A 159 -0.64 1.56 -4.18
CA TYR A 159 -1.21 0.57 -3.27
C TYR A 159 -2.71 0.35 -3.47
N SER A 160 -3.43 1.30 -4.08
CA SER A 160 -4.79 1.06 -4.61
C SER A 160 -4.77 0.07 -5.78
N LEU A 161 -3.84 0.21 -6.73
CA LEU A 161 -3.65 -0.76 -7.83
C LEU A 161 -3.30 -2.15 -7.31
N ILE A 162 -2.38 -2.23 -6.34
CA ILE A 162 -2.01 -3.46 -5.64
C ILE A 162 -3.23 -4.12 -5.00
N SER A 163 -3.94 -3.38 -4.14
CA SER A 163 -5.09 -3.89 -3.39
C SER A 163 -6.22 -4.33 -4.32
N MET A 164 -6.49 -3.57 -5.38
CA MET A 164 -7.45 -3.95 -6.41
C MET A 164 -7.04 -5.27 -7.09
N THR A 165 -5.76 -5.43 -7.45
CA THR A 165 -5.26 -6.67 -8.04
C THR A 165 -5.46 -7.85 -7.10
N LEU A 166 -5.05 -7.73 -5.85
CA LEU A 166 -5.19 -8.80 -4.85
C LEU A 166 -6.65 -9.20 -4.63
N ASN A 167 -7.53 -8.21 -4.48
CA ASN A 167 -8.96 -8.45 -4.24
C ASN A 167 -9.66 -9.04 -5.46
N VAL A 168 -9.43 -8.49 -6.67
CA VAL A 168 -10.05 -8.97 -7.91
C VAL A 168 -9.63 -10.39 -8.24
N PHE A 169 -8.36 -10.71 -8.09
CA PHE A 169 -7.84 -12.05 -8.41
C PHE A 169 -7.89 -13.02 -7.22
N LYS A 170 -8.39 -12.57 -6.06
CA LYS A 170 -8.52 -13.38 -4.83
C LYS A 170 -7.20 -14.05 -4.45
N VAL A 171 -6.14 -13.27 -4.43
CA VAL A 171 -4.84 -13.76 -4.01
C VAL A 171 -4.90 -14.14 -2.53
N PRO A 172 -4.54 -15.39 -2.15
CA PRO A 172 -4.62 -15.81 -0.77
C PRO A 172 -3.62 -15.06 0.11
N ASN A 173 -3.96 -14.88 1.38
CA ASN A 173 -3.02 -14.50 2.42
C ASN A 173 -2.25 -15.74 2.85
N ASP A 174 -0.96 -15.58 3.09
CA ASP A 174 -0.09 -16.68 3.47
C ASP A 174 -0.11 -16.91 4.99
N THR A 175 -0.46 -15.91 5.79
CA THR A 175 -0.57 -15.98 7.25
C THR A 175 -1.88 -15.35 7.74
N LEU A 176 -2.20 -15.48 9.04
CA LEU A 176 -3.38 -14.88 9.69
C LEU A 176 -2.97 -14.10 10.95
N ASP A 177 -1.70 -13.72 11.06
CA ASP A 177 -1.13 -13.15 12.28
C ASP A 177 -1.65 -11.72 12.55
N TRP A 178 -2.09 -11.02 11.48
CA TRP A 178 -2.62 -9.66 11.55
C TRP A 178 -4.01 -9.57 10.94
N PRO A 179 -5.06 -10.05 11.64
CA PRO A 179 -6.41 -10.10 11.07
C PRO A 179 -6.95 -8.70 10.82
N LEU A 180 -7.51 -8.50 9.63
CA LEU A 180 -8.19 -7.28 9.26
C LEU A 180 -9.70 -7.47 9.38
N PRO A 181 -10.40 -6.74 10.28
CA PRO A 181 -11.85 -6.84 10.43
C PRO A 181 -12.61 -6.53 9.14
N GLU A 182 -13.69 -7.24 8.89
CA GLU A 182 -14.59 -6.97 7.76
C GLU A 182 -15.44 -5.73 8.07
N ILE A 183 -15.07 -4.60 7.49
CA ILE A 183 -15.74 -3.31 7.64
C ILE A 183 -15.91 -2.70 6.25
N ASN A 184 -17.12 -2.22 5.96
CA ASN A 184 -17.46 -1.61 4.67
C ASN A 184 -17.71 -0.09 4.76
N ASP A 185 -17.80 0.46 5.97
CA ASP A 185 -17.96 1.90 6.18
C ASP A 185 -16.66 2.48 6.77
N PHE A 186 -16.04 3.35 6.01
CA PHE A 186 -14.79 4.03 6.37
C PHE A 186 -14.98 5.48 6.80
N SER A 187 -16.23 5.95 6.94
CA SER A 187 -16.54 7.34 7.29
C SER A 187 -15.93 7.79 8.63
N ASN A 188 -15.72 6.85 9.56
CA ASN A 188 -15.10 7.14 10.86
C ASN A 188 -13.57 7.38 10.78
N MET A 189 -12.95 7.12 9.65
CA MET A 189 -11.55 7.51 9.40
C MET A 189 -11.42 9.00 9.02
N LEU A 190 -12.54 9.68 8.73
CA LEU A 190 -12.59 11.10 8.34
C LEU A 190 -13.09 12.03 9.46
N LYS A 191 -13.46 11.49 10.60
CA LYS A 191 -13.97 12.23 11.78
C LYS A 191 -12.88 12.32 12.83
#